data_0080b4a3b1da6d8c9b7ef69cfad60645
#
_entry.id   0080b4a3b1da6d8c9b7ef69cfad60645
#
_cell.length_a   1.000
_cell.length_b   1.000
_cell.length_c   1.000
_cell.angle_alpha   90.00
_cell.angle_beta   90.00
_cell.angle_gamma   90.00
#
_symmetry.space_group_name_H-M   'P 1'
#
loop_
_entity.id
_entity.type
_entity.pdbx_description
1 polymer ?
#
loop_
_entity_poly.entity_id
_entity_poly.type
_entity_poly.pdbx_seq_one_letter_code
_entity_poly.pdbx_strand_id
1 'polypeptide(L)'
;GKKINPQAPEHTYIALNKPRGIVCTTKNDKDNVIDFLHLPQRVFPVGRLDKDSEGLLLLTSDGEIVNGIMRAAAGHEKEYVVKVNRPVDASFIRKMSQGVYLDELKVTTRPCQVRQTGKDIFHIILTQGLNRQIRRMCQTLGYKVVMLRRIRIMNIRLEDLPEGCWRPLTQKELTVMKKMIKPEVRKNHGTKNRKNEGPGGHVK
;
A
#
# COMPACT_ATOMS: atom_id res chain seq x y z
N GLY A 1 39.07 -21.13 -20.20
CA GLY A 1 37.70 -20.69 -20.41
C GLY A 1 37.13 -20.15 -19.12
N LYS A 2 36.94 -18.82 -19.01
CA LYS A 2 36.19 -18.21 -17.89
C LYS A 2 34.74 -18.64 -18.02
N LYS A 3 34.24 -19.40 -17.07
CA LYS A 3 32.78 -19.65 -16.92
C LYS A 3 32.12 -18.31 -16.66
N ILE A 4 31.41 -17.78 -17.65
CA ILE A 4 30.50 -16.66 -17.48
C ILE A 4 29.35 -17.25 -16.68
N ASN A 5 29.26 -16.85 -15.41
CA ASN A 5 28.11 -17.17 -14.58
C ASN A 5 26.92 -16.42 -15.21
N PRO A 6 25.84 -17.09 -15.68
CA PRO A 6 24.69 -16.38 -16.17
C PRO A 6 24.13 -15.59 -14.98
N GLN A 7 24.14 -14.27 -15.10
CA GLN A 7 23.46 -13.41 -14.12
C GLN A 7 22.03 -13.89 -14.04
N ALA A 8 21.54 -14.12 -12.82
CA ALA A 8 20.13 -14.40 -12.60
C ALA A 8 19.29 -13.30 -13.30
N PRO A 9 18.19 -13.67 -13.98
CA PRO A 9 17.39 -12.70 -14.69
C PRO A 9 16.97 -11.56 -13.74
N GLU A 10 17.23 -10.34 -14.17
CA GLU A 10 16.92 -9.15 -13.40
C GLU A 10 15.40 -9.07 -13.21
N HIS A 11 14.95 -8.95 -11.96
CA HIS A 11 13.52 -8.83 -11.67
C HIS A 11 12.98 -7.48 -12.15
N THR A 12 11.76 -7.51 -12.66
CA THR A 12 11.02 -6.32 -13.09
C THR A 12 10.20 -5.77 -11.92
N TYR A 13 10.29 -4.47 -11.71
CA TYR A 13 9.48 -3.71 -10.75
C TYR A 13 8.89 -2.51 -11.47
N ILE A 14 7.57 -2.42 -11.54
CA ILE A 14 6.88 -1.37 -12.27
C ILE A 14 5.83 -0.65 -11.44
N ALA A 15 5.63 0.61 -11.78
CA ALA A 15 4.51 1.44 -11.35
C ALA A 15 3.56 1.61 -12.54
N LEU A 16 2.31 1.24 -12.34
CA LEU A 16 1.23 1.40 -13.32
C LEU A 16 0.28 2.49 -12.84
N ASN A 17 -0.14 3.38 -13.73
CA ASN A 17 -1.34 4.18 -13.51
C ASN A 17 -2.55 3.40 -13.99
N LYS A 18 -3.13 2.61 -13.11
CA LYS A 18 -4.26 1.74 -13.42
C LYS A 18 -5.49 2.56 -13.76
N PRO A 19 -6.10 2.38 -14.94
CA PRO A 19 -7.38 3.01 -15.28
C PRO A 19 -8.54 2.37 -14.52
N ARG A 20 -9.67 3.04 -14.49
CA ARG A 20 -10.94 2.45 -14.04
C ARG A 20 -11.33 1.30 -14.96
N GLY A 21 -12.05 0.32 -14.44
CA GLY A 21 -12.54 -0.81 -15.20
C GLY A 21 -11.60 -2.02 -15.23
N ILE A 22 -10.34 -1.87 -14.80
CA ILE A 22 -9.35 -2.96 -14.76
C ILE A 22 -9.32 -3.59 -13.37
N VAL A 23 -9.36 -4.93 -13.31
CA VAL A 23 -9.37 -5.74 -12.09
C VAL A 23 -7.94 -6.14 -11.70
N CYS A 24 -7.58 -5.99 -10.43
CA CYS A 24 -6.27 -6.42 -9.89
C CYS A 24 -6.27 -7.91 -9.56
N THR A 25 -6.34 -8.77 -10.56
CA THR A 25 -6.31 -10.23 -10.42
C THR A 25 -5.39 -10.84 -11.45
N THR A 26 -4.84 -12.02 -11.11
CA THR A 26 -4.05 -12.85 -12.02
C THR A 26 -4.87 -14.00 -12.61
N LYS A 27 -6.14 -14.08 -12.26
CA LYS A 27 -7.08 -15.09 -12.80
C LYS A 27 -7.53 -14.68 -14.18
N ASN A 28 -8.15 -15.62 -14.91
CA ASN A 28 -8.76 -15.41 -16.23
C ASN A 28 -10.04 -14.54 -16.15
N ASP A 29 -10.07 -13.59 -15.26
CA ASP A 29 -11.14 -12.59 -15.21
C ASP A 29 -11.01 -11.67 -16.41
N LYS A 30 -12.13 -11.34 -17.02
CA LYS A 30 -12.18 -10.33 -18.07
C LYS A 30 -11.66 -8.99 -17.52
N ASP A 31 -10.91 -8.27 -18.31
CA ASP A 31 -10.34 -6.96 -17.97
C ASP A 31 -9.35 -7.00 -16.78
N ASN A 32 -8.60 -8.10 -16.62
CA ASN A 32 -7.58 -8.19 -15.57
C ASN A 32 -6.32 -7.38 -15.92
N VAL A 33 -5.58 -6.98 -14.88
CA VAL A 33 -4.40 -6.10 -15.01
C VAL A 33 -3.25 -6.76 -15.77
N ILE A 34 -3.12 -8.07 -15.72
CA ILE A 34 -2.03 -8.81 -16.40
C ILE A 34 -2.21 -8.78 -17.90
N ASP A 35 -3.44 -9.09 -18.38
CA ASP A 35 -3.78 -9.01 -19.79
C ASP A 35 -3.72 -7.57 -20.31
N PHE A 36 -4.11 -6.59 -19.49
CA PHE A 36 -4.00 -5.18 -19.83
C PHE A 36 -2.57 -4.73 -20.12
N LEU A 37 -1.60 -5.22 -19.35
CA LEU A 37 -0.20 -4.80 -19.47
C LEU A 37 0.53 -5.40 -20.67
N HIS A 38 0.13 -6.56 -21.15
CA HIS A 38 0.78 -7.30 -22.27
C HIS A 38 2.32 -7.41 -22.14
N LEU A 39 2.81 -7.62 -20.93
CA LEU A 39 4.26 -7.76 -20.70
C LEU A 39 4.74 -9.17 -21.08
N PRO A 40 5.95 -9.30 -21.67
CA PRO A 40 6.53 -10.60 -22.02
C PRO A 40 6.90 -11.41 -20.77
N GLN A 41 7.22 -10.73 -19.67
CA GLN A 41 7.56 -11.33 -18.40
C GLN A 41 6.34 -11.38 -17.48
N ARG A 42 6.17 -12.52 -16.81
CA ARG A 42 5.10 -12.66 -15.80
C ARG A 42 5.35 -11.73 -14.62
N VAL A 43 4.37 -10.90 -14.30
CA VAL A 43 4.38 -10.01 -13.15
C VAL A 43 3.17 -10.27 -12.26
N PHE A 44 3.27 -9.86 -10.99
CA PHE A 44 2.23 -10.01 -9.99
C PHE A 44 1.89 -8.63 -9.42
N PRO A 45 0.61 -8.29 -9.27
CA PRO A 45 0.23 -7.07 -8.58
C PRO A 45 0.60 -7.15 -7.10
N VAL A 46 1.14 -6.06 -6.58
CA VAL A 46 1.48 -5.90 -5.17
C VAL A 46 0.37 -5.11 -4.48
N GLY A 47 -0.54 -5.84 -3.84
CA GLY A 47 -1.77 -5.28 -3.32
C GLY A 47 -2.85 -5.12 -4.40
N ARG A 48 -3.86 -4.32 -4.09
CA ARG A 48 -5.05 -4.19 -4.93
C ARG A 48 -5.52 -2.75 -5.00
N LEU A 49 -6.16 -2.41 -6.12
CA LEU A 49 -7.09 -1.31 -6.27
C LEU A 49 -8.42 -1.89 -6.77
N ASP A 50 -9.53 -1.35 -6.29
CA ASP A 50 -10.85 -1.75 -6.76
C ASP A 50 -11.01 -1.47 -8.27
N LYS A 51 -11.89 -2.19 -8.94
CA LYS A 51 -12.17 -2.01 -10.35
C LYS A 51 -12.57 -0.57 -10.70
N ASP A 52 -13.34 0.06 -9.83
CA ASP A 52 -13.84 1.43 -9.98
C ASP A 52 -12.88 2.51 -9.42
N SER A 53 -11.69 2.11 -8.95
CA SER A 53 -10.62 3.01 -8.51
C SER A 53 -9.49 3.05 -9.53
N GLU A 54 -8.71 4.13 -9.50
CA GLU A 54 -7.62 4.38 -10.45
C GLU A 54 -6.32 4.79 -9.76
N GLY A 55 -5.25 4.90 -10.50
CA GLY A 55 -3.97 5.40 -10.03
C GLY A 55 -2.93 4.33 -9.77
N LEU A 56 -2.03 4.60 -8.84
CA LEU A 56 -0.81 3.84 -8.62
C LEU A 56 -1.08 2.40 -8.17
N LEU A 57 -0.60 1.46 -8.96
CA LEU A 57 -0.49 0.04 -8.65
C LEU A 57 0.94 -0.42 -8.91
N LEU A 58 1.53 -1.12 -7.94
CA LEU A 58 2.86 -1.72 -8.09
C LEU A 58 2.72 -3.16 -8.59
N LEU A 59 3.61 -3.58 -9.49
CA LEU A 59 3.70 -4.96 -9.96
C LEU A 59 5.18 -5.37 -10.03
N THR A 60 5.45 -6.66 -9.85
CA THR A 60 6.82 -7.20 -9.93
C THR A 60 6.81 -8.64 -10.43
N SER A 61 7.90 -9.05 -11.08
CA SER A 61 8.19 -10.45 -11.41
C SER A 61 8.83 -11.22 -10.25
N ASP A 62 9.24 -10.52 -9.19
CA ASP A 62 9.87 -11.09 -8.00
C ASP A 62 8.79 -11.55 -7.00
N GLY A 63 8.35 -12.80 -7.16
CA GLY A 63 7.31 -13.37 -6.29
C GLY A 63 7.72 -13.49 -4.81
N GLU A 64 9.02 -13.57 -4.53
CA GLU A 64 9.50 -13.69 -3.15
C GLU A 64 9.31 -12.39 -2.35
N ILE A 65 9.47 -11.25 -3.01
CA ILE A 65 9.36 -9.94 -2.36
C ILE A 65 7.90 -9.44 -2.22
N VAL A 66 6.95 -10.00 -2.99
CA VAL A 66 5.54 -9.54 -3.02
C VAL A 66 4.95 -9.48 -1.61
N ASN A 67 5.07 -10.56 -0.84
CA ASN A 67 4.53 -10.61 0.52
C ASN A 67 5.23 -9.62 1.46
N GLY A 68 6.52 -9.41 1.28
CA GLY A 68 7.30 -8.40 2.03
C GLY A 68 6.79 -6.98 1.77
N ILE A 69 6.59 -6.65 0.49
CA ILE A 69 6.06 -5.33 0.09
C ILE A 69 4.63 -5.16 0.61
N MET A 70 3.78 -6.18 0.49
CA MET A 70 2.39 -6.11 0.97
C MET A 70 2.31 -5.88 2.48
N ARG A 71 3.14 -6.59 3.28
CA ARG A 71 3.21 -6.37 4.73
C ARG A 71 3.69 -4.97 5.08
N ALA A 72 4.75 -4.51 4.43
CA ALA A 72 5.28 -3.16 4.63
C ALA A 72 4.22 -2.10 4.23
N ALA A 73 3.62 -2.24 3.05
CA ALA A 73 2.59 -1.33 2.58
C ALA A 73 1.34 -1.29 3.48
N ALA A 74 1.03 -2.39 4.18
CA ALA A 74 -0.08 -2.42 5.13
C ALA A 74 0.13 -1.50 6.35
N GLY A 75 1.38 -1.29 6.78
CA GLY A 75 1.74 -0.41 7.89
C GLY A 75 2.20 0.99 7.48
N HIS A 76 2.42 1.22 6.19
CA HIS A 76 2.91 2.49 5.66
C HIS A 76 1.81 3.31 4.99
N GLU A 77 2.11 4.60 4.78
CA GLU A 77 1.19 5.56 4.19
C GLU A 77 0.86 5.24 2.73
N LYS A 78 -0.41 5.42 2.41
CA LYS A 78 -0.94 5.50 1.05
C LYS A 78 -1.74 6.80 0.92
N GLU A 79 -1.54 7.52 -0.15
CA GLU A 79 -2.17 8.81 -0.39
C GLU A 79 -3.09 8.76 -1.60
N TYR A 80 -4.27 9.37 -1.44
CA TYR A 80 -5.33 9.37 -2.43
C TYR A 80 -5.84 10.78 -2.69
N VAL A 81 -6.22 11.03 -3.95
CA VAL A 81 -7.08 12.16 -4.35
C VAL A 81 -8.48 11.62 -4.52
N VAL A 82 -9.44 12.28 -3.90
CA VAL A 82 -10.84 11.86 -3.89
C VAL A 82 -11.73 13.00 -4.34
N LYS A 83 -12.56 12.74 -5.35
CA LYS A 83 -13.66 13.62 -5.75
C LYS A 83 -14.98 13.03 -5.31
N VAL A 84 -15.83 13.85 -4.73
CA VAL A 84 -17.16 13.47 -4.24
C VAL A 84 -18.26 14.22 -4.99
N ASN A 85 -19.50 13.79 -4.82
CA ASN A 85 -20.67 14.28 -5.55
C ASN A 85 -21.23 15.65 -5.09
N ARG A 86 -20.64 16.23 -4.05
CA ARG A 86 -21.08 17.52 -3.50
C ARG A 86 -19.93 18.23 -2.80
N PRO A 87 -20.05 19.56 -2.55
CA PRO A 87 -19.00 20.30 -1.86
C PRO A 87 -18.67 19.75 -0.49
N VAL A 88 -17.38 19.66 -0.18
CA VAL A 88 -16.88 19.31 1.15
C VAL A 88 -16.74 20.57 2.01
N ASP A 89 -16.94 20.42 3.30
CA ASP A 89 -16.81 21.49 4.28
C ASP A 89 -15.84 21.11 5.41
N ALA A 90 -15.57 22.06 6.30
CA ALA A 90 -14.68 21.83 7.44
C ALA A 90 -15.18 20.72 8.38
N SER A 91 -16.50 20.54 8.50
CA SER A 91 -17.08 19.47 9.31
C SER A 91 -16.81 18.09 8.72
N PHE A 92 -16.97 17.94 7.40
CA PHE A 92 -16.63 16.71 6.68
C PHE A 92 -15.14 16.37 6.86
N ILE A 93 -14.24 17.32 6.61
CA ILE A 93 -12.79 17.12 6.75
C ILE A 93 -12.43 16.68 8.16
N ARG A 94 -12.97 17.34 9.18
CA ARG A 94 -12.72 16.98 10.59
C ARG A 94 -13.21 15.56 10.91
N LYS A 95 -14.43 15.21 10.52
CA LYS A 95 -14.99 13.87 10.77
C LYS A 95 -14.19 12.78 10.07
N MET A 96 -13.81 13.00 8.81
CA MET A 96 -12.95 12.07 8.06
C MET A 96 -11.59 11.87 8.75
N SER A 97 -10.98 12.94 9.25
CA SER A 97 -9.65 12.87 9.88
C SER A 97 -9.65 12.23 11.27
N GLN A 98 -10.73 12.36 12.01
CA GLN A 98 -10.86 11.79 13.38
C GLN A 98 -11.16 10.29 13.38
N GLY A 99 -11.59 9.74 12.27
CA GLY A 99 -12.05 8.37 12.13
C GLY A 99 -13.57 8.29 12.04
N VAL A 100 -14.05 7.32 11.28
CA VAL A 100 -15.47 7.10 10.99
C VAL A 100 -15.85 5.68 11.37
N TYR A 101 -16.95 5.49 12.08
CA TYR A 101 -17.50 4.17 12.34
C TYR A 101 -18.14 3.59 11.08
N LEU A 102 -17.69 2.41 10.68
CA LEU A 102 -18.16 1.68 9.51
C LEU A 102 -19.07 0.53 9.98
N ASP A 103 -20.39 0.73 9.89
CA ASP A 103 -21.36 -0.23 10.42
C ASP A 103 -21.25 -1.61 9.78
N GLU A 104 -21.04 -1.68 8.48
CA GLU A 104 -20.90 -2.96 7.77
C GLU A 104 -19.68 -3.78 8.20
N LEU A 105 -18.59 -3.13 8.60
CA LEU A 105 -17.35 -3.76 9.06
C LEU A 105 -17.24 -3.83 10.58
N LYS A 106 -18.17 -3.19 11.32
CA LYS A 106 -18.16 -3.10 12.79
C LYS A 106 -16.85 -2.57 13.35
N VAL A 107 -16.28 -1.55 12.71
CA VAL A 107 -14.99 -0.97 13.07
C VAL A 107 -15.00 0.55 12.89
N THR A 108 -14.31 1.27 13.78
CA THR A 108 -13.99 2.68 13.58
C THR A 108 -12.64 2.79 12.88
N THR A 109 -12.58 3.58 11.80
CA THR A 109 -11.32 3.81 11.09
C THR A 109 -10.32 4.56 11.97
N ARG A 110 -9.03 4.33 11.75
CA ARG A 110 -7.98 5.08 12.45
C ARG A 110 -8.01 6.56 12.05
N PRO A 111 -7.62 7.48 12.96
CA PRO A 111 -7.37 8.86 12.59
C PRO A 111 -6.40 8.94 11.41
N CYS A 112 -6.60 9.90 10.53
CA CYS A 112 -5.81 10.06 9.32
C CYS A 112 -5.70 11.55 8.92
N GLN A 113 -4.80 11.83 7.99
CA GLN A 113 -4.64 13.18 7.46
C GLN A 113 -5.61 13.39 6.31
N VAL A 114 -6.39 14.46 6.38
CA VAL A 114 -7.34 14.85 5.33
C VAL A 114 -7.20 16.34 5.06
N ARG A 115 -7.07 16.71 3.79
CA ARG A 115 -6.91 18.10 3.36
C ARG A 115 -7.81 18.39 2.17
N GLN A 116 -8.65 19.41 2.28
CA GLN A 116 -9.43 19.91 1.15
C GLN A 116 -8.49 20.57 0.12
N THR A 117 -8.67 20.22 -1.16
CA THR A 117 -7.87 20.76 -2.28
C THR A 117 -8.71 21.36 -3.39
N GLY A 118 -10.02 21.20 -3.33
CA GLY A 118 -11.00 21.78 -4.24
C GLY A 118 -12.36 21.82 -3.60
N LYS A 119 -13.35 22.35 -4.32
CA LYS A 119 -14.73 22.47 -3.82
C LYS A 119 -15.31 21.11 -3.40
N ASP A 120 -15.09 20.10 -4.22
CA ASP A 120 -15.57 18.72 -4.04
C ASP A 120 -14.43 17.68 -4.06
N ILE A 121 -13.19 18.13 -3.79
CA ILE A 121 -11.97 17.34 -3.86
C ILE A 121 -11.20 17.47 -2.55
N PHE A 122 -10.70 16.32 -2.06
CA PHE A 122 -9.79 16.27 -0.93
C PHE A 122 -8.68 15.23 -1.13
N HIS A 123 -7.58 15.41 -0.42
CA HIS A 123 -6.52 14.42 -0.27
C HIS A 123 -6.66 13.72 1.07
N ILE A 124 -6.40 12.42 1.09
CA ILE A 124 -6.40 11.61 2.31
C ILE A 124 -5.17 10.69 2.34
N ILE A 125 -4.52 10.63 3.51
CA ILE A 125 -3.38 9.74 3.74
C ILE A 125 -3.79 8.71 4.79
N LEU A 126 -3.74 7.43 4.40
CA LEU A 126 -4.10 6.29 5.24
C LEU A 126 -2.90 5.39 5.50
N THR A 127 -2.79 4.89 6.73
CA THR A 127 -1.92 3.76 7.08
C THR A 127 -2.69 2.44 7.19
N GLN A 128 -4.00 2.48 7.09
CA GLN A 128 -4.94 1.36 7.17
C GLN A 128 -5.47 1.03 5.78
N GLY A 129 -5.90 -0.21 5.55
CA GLY A 129 -6.42 -0.67 4.27
C GLY A 129 -7.64 -1.57 4.43
N LEU A 130 -8.73 -1.07 5.02
CA LEU A 130 -9.99 -1.81 5.09
C LEU A 130 -10.66 -1.89 3.71
N ASN A 131 -11.49 -2.91 3.52
CA ASN A 131 -12.23 -3.08 2.27
C ASN A 131 -13.04 -1.83 1.93
N ARG A 132 -12.74 -1.21 0.79
CA ARG A 132 -13.40 -0.01 0.26
C ARG A 132 -13.50 1.13 1.29
N GLN A 133 -12.48 1.29 2.12
CA GLN A 133 -12.50 2.14 3.31
C GLN A 133 -12.93 3.58 3.02
N ILE A 134 -12.30 4.26 2.06
CA ILE A 134 -12.60 5.67 1.76
C ILE A 134 -14.03 5.83 1.25
N ARG A 135 -14.50 4.91 0.40
CA ARG A 135 -15.88 4.94 -0.12
C ARG A 135 -16.90 4.76 1.00
N ARG A 136 -16.65 3.84 1.93
CA ARG A 136 -17.51 3.61 3.10
C ARG A 136 -17.50 4.79 4.06
N MET A 137 -16.33 5.39 4.32
CA MET A 137 -16.21 6.60 5.15
C MET A 137 -17.04 7.75 4.57
N CYS A 138 -16.89 8.02 3.27
CA CYS A 138 -17.67 9.06 2.58
C CYS A 138 -19.18 8.77 2.65
N GLN A 139 -19.58 7.53 2.36
CA GLN A 139 -21.00 7.13 2.39
C GLN A 139 -21.62 7.32 3.78
N THR A 140 -20.92 6.95 4.83
CA THR A 140 -21.39 7.16 6.22
C THR A 140 -21.65 8.63 6.52
N LEU A 141 -20.87 9.55 5.93
CA LEU A 141 -21.04 10.99 6.08
C LEU A 141 -21.99 11.62 5.05
N GLY A 142 -22.69 10.81 4.24
CA GLY A 142 -23.67 11.28 3.25
C GLY A 142 -23.06 11.79 1.94
N TYR A 143 -21.86 11.32 1.58
CA TYR A 143 -21.18 11.65 0.34
C TYR A 143 -20.99 10.40 -0.53
N LYS A 144 -20.99 10.60 -1.85
CA LYS A 144 -20.68 9.55 -2.82
C LYS A 144 -19.36 9.87 -3.53
N VAL A 145 -18.45 8.92 -3.52
CA VAL A 145 -17.19 9.04 -4.26
C VAL A 145 -17.46 8.97 -5.77
N VAL A 146 -17.01 9.97 -6.50
CA VAL A 146 -17.09 10.07 -7.97
C VAL A 146 -15.79 9.60 -8.61
N MET A 147 -14.64 9.96 -8.00
CA MET A 147 -13.31 9.54 -8.45
C MET A 147 -12.45 9.24 -7.22
N LEU A 148 -11.72 8.14 -7.28
CA LEU A 148 -10.75 7.73 -6.26
C LEU A 148 -9.45 7.33 -6.95
N ARG A 149 -8.40 8.14 -6.76
CA ARG A 149 -7.08 7.92 -7.37
C ARG A 149 -6.01 7.79 -6.31
N ARG A 150 -5.31 6.66 -6.28
CA ARG A 150 -4.12 6.52 -5.43
C ARG A 150 -2.92 7.16 -6.11
N ILE A 151 -2.27 8.09 -5.43
CA ILE A 151 -1.13 8.86 -5.97
C ILE A 151 0.20 8.52 -5.32
N ARG A 152 0.19 7.79 -4.17
CA ARG A 152 1.41 7.37 -3.49
C ARG A 152 1.20 6.08 -2.69
N ILE A 153 2.21 5.22 -2.71
CA ILE A 153 2.36 4.06 -1.83
C ILE A 153 3.77 4.12 -1.25
N MET A 154 3.90 4.22 0.07
CA MET A 154 5.20 4.38 0.73
C MET A 154 6.00 5.55 0.11
N ASN A 155 7.17 5.29 -0.46
CA ASN A 155 8.00 6.26 -1.16
C ASN A 155 7.74 6.37 -2.67
N ILE A 156 6.88 5.52 -3.24
CA ILE A 156 6.61 5.50 -4.68
C ILE A 156 5.45 6.44 -4.99
N ARG A 157 5.67 7.38 -5.91
CA ARG A 157 4.70 8.38 -6.35
C ARG A 157 4.27 8.15 -7.79
N LEU A 158 3.00 8.45 -8.06
CA LEU A 158 2.44 8.39 -9.42
C LEU A 158 3.01 9.48 -10.32
N GLU A 159 3.14 10.68 -9.78
CA GLU A 159 3.59 11.89 -10.52
C GLU A 159 2.85 12.09 -11.84
N ASP A 160 3.58 12.33 -12.94
CA ASP A 160 3.04 12.65 -14.26
C ASP A 160 2.78 11.41 -15.13
N LEU A 161 2.81 10.21 -14.55
CA LEU A 161 2.58 8.99 -15.31
C LEU A 161 1.15 9.01 -15.90
N PRO A 162 0.98 9.01 -17.24
CA PRO A 162 -0.34 9.06 -17.85
C PRO A 162 -1.19 7.83 -17.49
N GLU A 163 -2.51 8.00 -17.51
CA GLU A 163 -3.45 6.89 -17.30
C GLU A 163 -3.22 5.76 -18.29
N GLY A 164 -3.23 4.53 -17.80
CA GLY A 164 -2.98 3.33 -18.60
C GLY A 164 -1.50 3.07 -18.91
N CYS A 165 -0.60 3.97 -18.57
CA CYS A 165 0.84 3.81 -18.77
C CYS A 165 1.52 3.24 -17.53
N TRP A 166 2.67 2.60 -17.75
CA TRP A 166 3.53 2.10 -16.70
C TRP A 166 4.98 2.54 -16.91
N ARG A 167 5.75 2.53 -15.85
CA ARG A 167 7.19 2.79 -15.88
C ARG A 167 7.93 1.83 -14.95
N PRO A 168 9.22 1.53 -15.20
CA PRO A 168 10.06 0.89 -14.21
C PRO A 168 10.21 1.76 -12.96
N LEU A 169 10.39 1.13 -11.80
CA LEU A 169 10.86 1.85 -10.62
C LEU A 169 12.32 2.26 -10.80
N THR A 170 12.69 3.44 -10.32
CA THR A 170 14.09 3.87 -10.31
C THR A 170 14.89 3.08 -9.28
N GLN A 171 16.21 3.02 -9.46
CA GLN A 171 17.09 2.35 -8.48
C GLN A 171 16.98 2.96 -7.09
N LYS A 172 16.80 4.29 -7.01
CA LYS A 172 16.58 5.01 -5.75
C LYS A 172 15.27 4.58 -5.08
N GLU A 173 14.18 4.52 -5.84
CA GLU A 173 12.88 4.04 -5.35
C GLU A 173 12.97 2.62 -4.80
N LEU A 174 13.60 1.70 -5.56
CA LEU A 174 13.81 0.32 -5.14
C LEU A 174 14.64 0.21 -3.86
N THR A 175 15.72 0.96 -3.75
CA THR A 175 16.60 0.95 -2.59
C THR A 175 15.86 1.38 -1.33
N VAL A 176 15.09 2.46 -1.40
CA VAL A 176 14.28 2.96 -0.27
C VAL A 176 13.18 1.98 0.09
N MET A 177 12.43 1.47 -0.90
CA MET A 177 11.37 0.49 -0.69
C MET A 177 11.89 -0.79 -0.02
N LYS A 178 13.02 -1.31 -0.48
CA LYS A 178 13.63 -2.53 0.09
C LYS A 178 14.08 -2.33 1.54
N LYS A 179 14.50 -1.13 1.92
CA LYS A 179 14.79 -0.80 3.34
C LYS A 179 13.53 -0.82 4.20
N MET A 180 12.40 -0.33 3.68
CA MET A 180 11.12 -0.34 4.40
C MET A 180 10.55 -1.76 4.59
N ILE A 181 10.90 -2.70 3.71
CA ILE A 181 10.44 -4.10 3.76
C ILE A 181 11.20 -4.91 4.81
N LYS A 182 12.49 -4.61 5.02
CA LYS A 182 13.29 -5.33 6.02
C LYS A 182 12.76 -4.99 7.41
N PRO A 183 12.32 -5.99 8.21
CA PRO A 183 12.02 -5.72 9.61
C PRO A 183 13.29 -5.21 10.29
N GLU A 184 13.17 -4.13 11.08
CA GLU A 184 14.26 -3.75 12.00
C GLU A 184 14.59 -4.97 12.83
N VAL A 185 15.81 -5.45 12.72
CA VAL A 185 16.37 -6.43 13.65
C VAL A 185 16.39 -5.74 15.00
N ARG A 186 15.36 -5.95 15.83
CA ARG A 186 15.38 -5.55 17.23
C ARG A 186 16.62 -6.18 17.81
N LYS A 187 17.64 -5.36 18.10
CA LYS A 187 18.77 -5.76 18.91
C LYS A 187 18.21 -6.11 20.28
N ASN A 188 17.91 -7.39 20.49
CA ASN A 188 17.68 -7.92 21.81
C ASN A 188 18.99 -7.76 22.57
N HIS A 189 19.09 -6.70 23.37
CA HIS A 189 20.07 -6.61 24.42
C HIS A 189 19.73 -7.72 25.41
N GLY A 190 20.41 -8.85 25.25
CA GLY A 190 20.31 -9.96 26.16
C GLY A 190 20.68 -9.50 27.57
N THR A 191 19.66 -9.46 28.41
CA THR A 191 19.85 -9.35 29.85
C THR A 191 20.55 -10.63 30.30
N LYS A 192 21.83 -10.54 30.56
CA LYS A 192 22.58 -11.61 31.23
C LYS A 192 21.94 -11.89 32.58
N ASN A 193 21.19 -12.96 32.69
CA ASN A 193 20.83 -13.54 33.96
C ASN A 193 22.12 -14.00 34.68
N ARG A 194 22.51 -13.25 35.68
CA ARG A 194 23.49 -13.71 36.68
C ARG A 194 22.86 -14.91 37.41
N LYS A 195 23.46 -16.08 37.22
CA LYS A 195 23.28 -17.21 38.13
C LYS A 195 23.79 -16.80 39.49
N ASN A 196 22.91 -16.78 40.46
CA ASN A 196 23.27 -16.73 41.87
C ASN A 196 23.43 -18.18 42.34
N GLU A 197 24.65 -18.62 42.49
CA GLU A 197 24.97 -19.80 43.24
C GLU A 197 24.90 -19.42 44.74
N GLY A 198 23.96 -19.99 45.43
CA GLY A 198 23.90 -19.94 46.89
C GLY A 198 24.60 -21.15 47.50
N PRO A 199 25.36 -20.99 48.59
CA PRO A 199 26.14 -22.05 49.18
C PRO A 199 25.28 -22.98 50.05
N GLY A 200 25.67 -24.25 50.03
CA GLY A 200 25.12 -25.30 50.88
C GLY A 200 25.31 -25.05 52.36
N GLY A 201 24.38 -25.50 53.13
CA GLY A 201 24.45 -25.57 54.57
C GLY A 201 23.92 -26.94 55.03
N HIS A 202 24.82 -27.71 55.50
CA HIS A 202 24.60 -28.99 56.22
C HIS A 202 23.97 -28.70 57.60
N VAL A 203 23.34 -29.77 58.12
CA VAL A 203 23.27 -30.21 59.50
C VAL A 203 21.87 -30.30 60.14
N LYS A 204 21.61 -31.51 60.38
CA LYS A 204 20.95 -32.39 61.33
C LYS A 204 19.57 -32.79 61.03
#